data_4fab093c2c97992dc4c22f525c136960
#
_entry.id   4fab093c2c97992dc4c22f525c136960
#
_cell.length_a   1.000
_cell.length_b   1.000
_cell.length_c   1.000
_cell.angle_alpha   90.00
_cell.angle_beta   90.00
_cell.angle_gamma   90.00
#
_symmetry.space_group_name_H-M   'P 1'
#
loop_
_entity.id
_entity.type
_entity.pdbx_description
1 polymer ?
#
loop_
_entity_poly.entity_id
_entity_poly.type
_entity_poly.pdbx_seq_one_letter_code
_entity_poly.pdbx_strand_id
1 'polypeptide(L)'
;RLQRAQSTSINEDTVAFVVEDYYEVIKELLIAYLLKNGMRSTNHQCLFSYFYKTNPNYELETIIIRQMSYFRNRLCYYGDDIPLNFYEKNQKKFIEIIKIIEELLS
;
A
#
# COMPACT_ATOMS: atom_id res chain seq x y z
N ARG A 1 -11.54 -5.26 3.72
CA ARG A 1 -10.09 -5.32 4.04
C ARG A 1 -9.67 -4.20 4.99
N LEU A 2 -9.95 -2.95 4.65
CA LEU A 2 -9.58 -1.81 5.50
C LEU A 2 -10.21 -1.91 6.89
N GLN A 3 -11.48 -2.30 6.97
CA GLN A 3 -12.17 -2.45 8.23
C GLN A 3 -11.52 -3.51 9.10
N ARG A 4 -11.13 -4.64 8.53
CA ARG A 4 -10.42 -5.69 9.24
C ARG A 4 -9.08 -5.19 9.78
N ALA A 5 -8.32 -4.47 8.95
CA ALA A 5 -7.03 -3.94 9.36
C ALA A 5 -7.16 -2.98 10.53
N GLN A 6 -8.19 -2.12 10.54
CA GLN A 6 -8.41 -1.15 11.61
C GLN A 6 -8.95 -1.77 12.89
N SER A 7 -9.67 -2.87 12.81
CA SER A 7 -10.28 -3.53 13.97
C SER A 7 -9.39 -4.59 14.61
N THR A 8 -8.34 -5.05 13.91
CA THR A 8 -7.44 -6.09 14.42
C THR A 8 -6.49 -5.50 15.46
N SER A 9 -6.33 -6.21 16.59
CA SER A 9 -5.32 -5.87 17.58
C SER A 9 -3.93 -6.10 16.98
N ILE A 10 -3.07 -5.07 17.03
CA ILE A 10 -1.78 -5.09 16.34
C ILE A 10 -0.67 -5.50 17.30
N ASN A 11 0.04 -6.57 16.96
CA ASN A 11 1.22 -7.05 17.66
C ASN A 11 2.11 -7.78 16.66
N GLU A 12 3.23 -8.36 17.13
CA GLU A 12 4.18 -9.05 16.27
C GLU A 12 3.57 -10.22 15.50
N ASP A 13 2.52 -10.85 16.04
CA ASP A 13 1.87 -12.00 15.40
C ASP A 13 0.88 -11.59 14.31
N THR A 14 0.30 -10.39 14.40
CA THR A 14 -0.76 -9.94 13.50
C THR A 14 -0.33 -8.86 12.52
N VAL A 15 0.84 -8.23 12.71
CA VAL A 15 1.28 -7.09 11.90
C VAL A 15 1.36 -7.43 10.41
N ALA A 16 1.81 -8.64 10.07
CA ALA A 16 1.94 -9.06 8.68
C ALA A 16 0.59 -9.03 7.96
N PHE A 17 -0.47 -9.51 8.61
CA PHE A 17 -1.81 -9.51 8.04
C PHE A 17 -2.35 -8.10 7.86
N VAL A 18 -2.09 -7.23 8.84
CA VAL A 18 -2.56 -5.84 8.79
C VAL A 18 -1.88 -5.07 7.66
N VAL A 19 -0.57 -5.17 7.54
CA VAL A 19 0.18 -4.50 6.47
C VAL A 19 -0.25 -5.03 5.10
N GLU A 20 -0.43 -6.35 4.98
CA GLU A 20 -0.91 -6.95 3.74
C GLU A 20 -2.29 -6.42 3.36
N ASP A 21 -3.21 -6.29 4.33
CA ASP A 21 -4.54 -5.77 4.07
C ASP A 21 -4.49 -4.31 3.58
N TYR A 22 -3.68 -3.46 4.22
CA TYR A 22 -3.49 -2.09 3.77
C TYR A 22 -2.90 -2.05 2.35
N TYR A 23 -1.89 -2.88 2.10
CA TYR A 23 -1.26 -2.93 0.78
C TYR A 23 -2.25 -3.35 -0.31
N GLU A 24 -3.08 -4.35 -0.05
CA GLU A 24 -4.09 -4.80 -1.02
C GLU A 24 -5.09 -3.69 -1.35
N VAL A 25 -5.53 -2.93 -0.34
CA VAL A 25 -6.43 -1.79 -0.56
C VAL A 25 -5.74 -0.75 -1.44
N ILE A 26 -4.50 -0.39 -1.13
CA ILE A 26 -3.74 0.60 -1.90
C ILE A 26 -3.54 0.12 -3.34
N LYS A 27 -3.18 -1.14 -3.53
CA LYS A 27 -2.98 -1.73 -4.86
C LYS A 27 -4.27 -1.64 -5.68
N GLU A 28 -5.40 -2.01 -5.09
CA GLU A 28 -6.70 -1.96 -5.77
C GLU A 28 -7.06 -0.53 -6.16
N LEU A 29 -6.80 0.43 -5.28
CA LEU A 29 -7.04 1.85 -5.58
C LEU A 29 -6.13 2.36 -6.69
N LEU A 30 -4.87 1.93 -6.74
CA LEU A 30 -3.95 2.30 -7.81
C LEU A 30 -4.39 1.73 -9.16
N ILE A 31 -4.88 0.49 -9.17
CA ILE A 31 -5.45 -0.11 -10.39
C ILE A 31 -6.61 0.74 -10.89
N ALA A 32 -7.51 1.15 -10.00
CA ALA A 32 -8.64 2.00 -10.34
C ALA A 32 -8.17 3.37 -10.84
N TYR A 33 -7.14 3.93 -10.23
CA TYR A 33 -6.56 5.21 -10.66
C TYR A 33 -6.03 5.15 -12.09
N LEU A 34 -5.29 4.08 -12.43
CA LEU A 34 -4.81 3.90 -13.79
C LEU A 34 -5.97 3.77 -14.76
N LEU A 35 -6.96 2.95 -14.43
CA LEU A 35 -8.14 2.76 -15.29
C LEU A 35 -8.88 4.07 -15.55
N LYS A 36 -9.02 4.91 -14.54
CA LYS A 36 -9.64 6.23 -14.68
C LYS A 36 -8.89 7.09 -15.68
N ASN A 37 -7.58 6.92 -15.80
CA ASN A 37 -6.73 7.69 -16.70
C ASN A 37 -6.46 6.96 -18.02
N GLY A 38 -7.26 5.92 -18.34
CA GLY A 38 -7.16 5.21 -19.60
C GLY A 38 -6.03 4.20 -19.68
N MET A 39 -5.42 3.87 -18.54
CA MET A 39 -4.31 2.93 -18.47
C MET A 39 -4.76 1.60 -17.86
N ARG A 40 -4.15 0.51 -18.30
CA ARG A 40 -4.43 -0.83 -17.78
C ARG A 40 -3.14 -1.50 -17.38
N SER A 41 -3.03 -1.91 -16.11
CA SER A 41 -1.90 -2.71 -15.66
C SER A 41 -2.21 -3.37 -14.32
N THR A 42 -1.71 -4.59 -14.14
CA THR A 42 -1.68 -5.28 -12.85
C THR A 42 -0.24 -5.45 -12.36
N ASN A 43 0.74 -4.98 -13.14
CA ASN A 43 2.14 -5.01 -12.76
C ASN A 43 2.39 -3.96 -11.68
N HIS A 44 2.84 -4.39 -10.50
CA HIS A 44 3.01 -3.50 -9.34
C HIS A 44 3.99 -2.36 -9.63
N GLN A 45 5.10 -2.64 -10.29
CA GLN A 45 6.08 -1.59 -10.60
C GLN A 45 5.50 -0.54 -11.55
N CYS A 46 4.68 -0.97 -12.49
CA CYS A 46 3.99 -0.06 -13.39
C CYS A 46 3.00 0.83 -12.64
N LEU A 47 2.24 0.26 -11.69
CA LEU A 47 1.30 1.01 -10.85
C LEU A 47 2.02 2.11 -10.08
N PHE A 48 3.13 1.77 -9.42
CA PHE A 48 3.88 2.72 -8.60
C PHE A 48 4.54 3.79 -9.46
N SER A 49 5.13 3.41 -10.57
CA SER A 49 5.81 4.34 -11.48
C SER A 49 4.82 5.35 -12.08
N TYR A 50 3.65 4.88 -12.48
CA TYR A 50 2.62 5.76 -13.03
C TYR A 50 2.12 6.73 -11.97
N PHE A 51 1.87 6.24 -10.76
CA PHE A 51 1.43 7.10 -9.66
C PHE A 51 2.46 8.20 -9.37
N TYR A 52 3.73 7.84 -9.29
CA TYR A 52 4.79 8.82 -9.05
C TYR A 52 4.94 9.79 -10.22
N LYS A 53 4.90 9.29 -11.45
CA LYS A 53 5.05 10.11 -12.65
C LYS A 53 3.97 11.18 -12.73
N THR A 54 2.74 10.83 -12.39
CA THR A 54 1.61 11.76 -12.47
C THR A 54 1.43 12.59 -11.19
N ASN A 55 2.08 12.20 -10.10
CA ASN A 55 1.99 12.87 -8.81
C ASN A 55 3.35 12.93 -8.13
N PRO A 56 4.33 13.65 -8.71
CA PRO A 56 5.69 13.66 -8.16
C PRO A 56 5.79 14.29 -6.77
N ASN A 57 4.80 15.09 -6.38
CA ASN A 57 4.71 15.65 -5.03
C ASN A 57 4.43 14.59 -3.96
N TYR A 58 4.00 13.38 -4.37
CA TYR A 58 3.77 12.25 -3.46
C TYR A 58 4.93 11.25 -3.51
N GLU A 59 6.17 11.73 -3.61
CA GLU A 59 7.36 10.87 -3.65
C GLU A 59 7.50 10.04 -2.37
N LEU A 60 7.33 10.66 -1.20
CA LEU A 60 7.43 9.93 0.08
C LEU A 60 6.39 8.82 0.17
N GLU A 61 5.17 9.12 -0.23
CA GLU A 61 4.08 8.13 -0.24
C GLU A 61 4.41 6.98 -1.18
N THR A 62 4.97 7.27 -2.34
CA THR A 62 5.38 6.24 -3.30
C THR A 62 6.47 5.34 -2.71
N ILE A 63 7.44 5.92 -2.01
CA ILE A 63 8.50 5.17 -1.34
C ILE A 63 7.89 4.21 -0.32
N ILE A 64 6.93 4.66 0.47
CA ILE A 64 6.27 3.83 1.48
C ILE A 64 5.51 2.68 0.81
N ILE A 65 4.80 2.93 -0.29
CA ILE A 65 4.10 1.89 -1.04
C ILE A 65 5.08 0.83 -1.54
N ARG A 66 6.24 1.25 -2.06
CA ARG A 66 7.28 0.32 -2.52
C ARG A 66 7.84 -0.51 -1.38
N GLN A 67 8.00 0.08 -0.20
CA GLN A 67 8.44 -0.65 0.99
C GLN A 67 7.40 -1.69 1.43
N MET A 68 6.11 -1.34 1.39
CA MET A 68 5.03 -2.28 1.67
C MET A 68 5.08 -3.46 0.69
N SER A 69 5.27 -3.18 -0.59
CA SER A 69 5.40 -4.21 -1.62
C SER A 69 6.60 -5.12 -1.34
N TYR A 70 7.73 -4.55 -0.95
CA TYR A 70 8.93 -5.31 -0.62
C TYR A 70 8.65 -6.29 0.54
N PHE A 71 8.09 -5.80 1.64
CA PHE A 71 7.81 -6.64 2.80
C PHE A 71 6.76 -7.70 2.48
N ARG A 72 5.74 -7.35 1.71
CA ARG A 72 4.70 -8.30 1.34
C ARG A 72 5.29 -9.43 0.46
N ASN A 73 6.20 -9.10 -0.45
CA ASN A 73 6.86 -10.11 -1.27
C ASN A 73 7.76 -11.01 -0.44
N ARG A 74 8.47 -10.46 0.53
CA ARG A 74 9.29 -11.25 1.46
C ARG A 74 8.43 -12.22 2.25
N LEU A 75 7.27 -11.77 2.71
CA LEU A 75 6.32 -12.62 3.43
C LEU A 75 5.82 -13.76 2.55
N CYS A 76 5.39 -13.46 1.33
CA CYS A 76 4.81 -14.44 0.41
C CYS A 76 5.81 -15.46 -0.12
N TYR A 77 7.02 -15.03 -0.45
CA TYR A 77 8.00 -15.90 -1.12
C TYR A 77 8.99 -16.55 -0.17
N TYR A 78 9.27 -15.94 0.97
CA TYR A 78 10.29 -16.43 1.92
C TYR A 78 9.75 -16.70 3.30
N GLY A 79 8.48 -16.37 3.57
CA GLY A 79 7.88 -16.54 4.88
C GLY A 79 8.41 -15.57 5.93
N ASP A 80 9.12 -14.51 5.53
CA ASP A 80 9.67 -13.53 6.45
C ASP A 80 8.57 -12.67 7.05
N ASP A 81 8.60 -12.44 8.35
CA ASP A 81 7.65 -11.56 9.02
C ASP A 81 7.89 -10.10 8.65
N ILE A 82 6.82 -9.32 8.69
CA ILE A 82 6.92 -7.88 8.49
C ILE A 82 7.27 -7.23 9.84
N PRO A 83 8.30 -6.36 9.89
CA PRO A 83 8.70 -5.75 11.16
C PRO A 83 7.58 -4.89 11.76
N LEU A 84 7.32 -5.09 13.07
CA LEU A 84 6.31 -4.30 13.77
C LEU A 84 6.65 -2.81 13.75
N ASN A 85 7.92 -2.44 13.86
CA ASN A 85 8.34 -1.04 13.86
C ASN A 85 8.06 -0.36 12.52
N PHE A 86 8.07 -1.10 11.41
CA PHE A 86 7.68 -0.54 10.12
C PHE A 86 6.21 -0.11 10.14
N TYR A 87 5.34 -0.97 10.65
CA TYR A 87 3.92 -0.66 10.78
C TYR A 87 3.69 0.53 11.73
N GLU A 88 4.30 0.49 12.91
CA GLU A 88 4.13 1.55 13.91
C GLU A 88 4.58 2.91 13.39
N LYS A 89 5.69 2.93 12.66
CA LYS A 89 6.23 4.16 12.10
C LYS A 89 5.35 4.73 10.99
N ASN A 90 4.70 3.87 10.20
CA ASN A 90 4.04 4.28 8.96
C ASN A 90 2.52 4.11 8.97
N GLN A 91 1.93 3.66 10.07
CA GLN A 91 0.49 3.40 10.16
C GLN A 91 -0.37 4.58 9.68
N LYS A 92 -0.04 5.79 10.16
CA LYS A 92 -0.79 6.98 9.78
C LYS A 92 -0.63 7.28 8.30
N LYS A 93 0.54 7.00 7.74
CA LYS A 93 0.81 7.20 6.32
C LYS A 93 0.02 6.23 5.46
N PHE A 94 -0.20 5.00 5.89
CA PHE A 94 -1.03 4.05 5.14
C PHE A 94 -2.44 4.62 4.96
N ILE A 95 -3.03 5.13 6.01
CA ILE A 95 -4.37 5.72 5.98
C ILE A 95 -4.38 6.97 5.10
N GLU A 96 -3.36 7.81 5.24
CA GLU A 96 -3.22 9.03 4.44
C GLU A 96 -3.10 8.71 2.93
N ILE A 97 -2.30 7.69 2.58
CA ILE A 97 -2.13 7.26 1.19
C ILE A 97 -3.48 6.83 0.60
N ILE A 98 -4.25 6.05 1.35
CA ILE A 98 -5.57 5.61 0.90
C ILE A 98 -6.46 6.82 0.61
N LYS A 99 -6.48 7.79 1.51
CA LYS A 99 -7.28 9.02 1.34
C LYS A 99 -6.84 9.81 0.12
N ILE A 100 -5.52 9.94 -0.08
CA ILE A 100 -4.98 10.65 -1.24
C ILE A 100 -5.47 10.01 -2.54
N ILE A 101 -5.35 8.70 -2.66
CA ILE A 101 -5.75 8.01 -3.89
C ILE A 101 -7.27 8.09 -4.09
N GLU A 102 -8.04 7.95 -3.00
CA GLU A 102 -9.50 8.10 -3.08
C GLU A 102 -9.89 9.49 -3.58
N GLU A 103 -9.21 10.54 -3.14
CA GLU A 103 -9.45 11.90 -3.62
C GLU A 103 -9.10 12.04 -5.10
N LEU A 104 -8.03 11.40 -5.55
CA LEU A 104 -7.64 11.42 -6.96
C LEU A 104 -8.65 10.67 -7.83
N LEU A 105 -9.41 9.76 -7.26
CA LEU A 105 -10.46 9.01 -7.96
C LEU A 105 -11.79 9.77 -8.05
N SER A 106 -11.98 10.79 -7.22
CA SER A 106 -13.22 11.55 -7.17
C SER A 106 -13.45 12.42 -8.41
#